data_ef76481085a11491aafae2fab8ee3dc9
#
_entry.id   ef76481085a11491aafae2fab8ee3dc9
#
_cell.length_a   1.000
_cell.length_b   1.000
_cell.length_c   1.000
_cell.angle_alpha   90.00
_cell.angle_beta   90.00
_cell.angle_gamma   90.00
#
_symmetry.space_group_name_H-M   'P 1'
#
loop_
_entity.id
_entity.type
_entity.pdbx_description
1 polymer ?
#
loop_
_entity_poly.entity_id
_entity_poly.type
_entity_poly.pdbx_seq_one_letter_code
_entity_poly.pdbx_strand_id
1 'polypeptide(L)'
;MSYKAICDKIDGHGEGIYNFGQSSFLLLVADNRDGICRGVSTAWLIAKKKGNDYLKDIVKPTMKTGLLHEQKTARQASDFQSEYVDISGDTPGSPSAATLGALRTGGVGSLGQTKAETYQSFATAGKAIGEFVLTSSCRYFILSIKGTLGGHSVAFYRPWVLFGKSSSCVFFDPNFGEFKLEGAQGVALCMDAVATAYNQGLSTGYRLWGFS
;
A
#
# COMPACT_ATOMS: atom_id res chain seq x y z
N MET A 1 -1.24 -12.21 13.03
CA MET A 1 -0.36 -12.85 12.01
C MET A 1 0.92 -12.05 11.92
N SER A 2 2.04 -12.66 11.61
CA SER A 2 3.34 -12.01 11.47
C SER A 2 3.76 -11.89 10.00
N TYR A 3 4.76 -11.03 9.70
CA TYR A 3 5.41 -10.98 8.39
C TYR A 3 5.81 -12.37 7.87
N LYS A 4 6.44 -13.18 8.74
CA LYS A 4 6.82 -14.56 8.39
C LYS A 4 5.62 -15.40 7.95
N ALA A 5 4.50 -15.31 8.64
CA ALA A 5 3.31 -16.09 8.27
C ALA A 5 2.70 -15.68 6.92
N ILE A 6 2.88 -14.41 6.50
CA ILE A 6 2.52 -13.98 5.14
C ILE A 6 3.49 -14.60 4.14
N CYS A 7 4.81 -14.56 4.40
CA CYS A 7 5.80 -15.21 3.54
C CYS A 7 5.50 -16.70 3.35
N ASP A 8 5.20 -17.40 4.42
CA ASP A 8 4.87 -18.84 4.37
C ASP A 8 3.59 -19.10 3.52
N LYS A 9 2.63 -18.19 3.53
CA LYS A 9 1.38 -18.29 2.76
C LYS A 9 1.57 -18.06 1.27
N ILE A 10 2.49 -17.17 0.88
CA ILE A 10 2.77 -16.84 -0.52
C ILE A 10 3.88 -17.69 -1.14
N ASP A 11 4.43 -18.64 -0.40
CA ASP A 11 5.53 -19.51 -0.88
C ASP A 11 5.18 -20.14 -2.24
N GLY A 12 6.15 -20.17 -3.15
CA GLY A 12 5.98 -20.58 -4.54
C GLY A 12 5.25 -19.56 -5.45
N HIS A 13 4.67 -18.51 -4.89
CA HIS A 13 3.97 -17.43 -5.62
C HIS A 13 4.46 -16.03 -5.26
N GLY A 14 5.47 -15.93 -4.44
CA GLY A 14 6.08 -14.65 -4.04
C GLY A 14 7.13 -14.83 -2.97
N GLU A 15 7.74 -13.71 -2.60
CA GLU A 15 8.78 -13.65 -1.56
C GLU A 15 8.65 -12.37 -0.73
N GLY A 16 9.02 -12.45 0.53
CA GLY A 16 9.13 -11.29 1.40
C GLY A 16 10.42 -10.52 1.10
N ILE A 17 10.30 -9.21 0.84
CA ILE A 17 11.46 -8.34 0.59
C ILE A 17 11.92 -7.66 1.88
N TYR A 18 10.96 -7.06 2.61
CA TYR A 18 11.25 -6.28 3.80
C TYR A 18 10.16 -6.38 4.85
N ASN A 19 10.55 -6.69 6.09
CA ASN A 19 9.67 -6.58 7.25
C ASN A 19 9.61 -5.12 7.74
N PHE A 20 8.40 -4.57 7.84
CA PHE A 20 8.15 -3.20 8.30
C PHE A 20 6.85 -3.15 9.11
N GLY A 21 6.75 -2.20 10.02
CA GLY A 21 5.53 -1.93 10.77
C GLY A 21 5.42 -0.44 11.11
N GLN A 22 4.34 0.20 10.67
CA GLN A 22 4.09 1.64 10.91
C GLN A 22 3.97 2.01 12.39
N SER A 23 3.76 1.05 13.28
CA SER A 23 3.70 1.29 14.73
C SER A 23 4.91 2.03 15.28
N SER A 24 6.09 1.82 14.68
CA SER A 24 7.29 2.58 15.02
C SER A 24 7.16 4.07 14.71
N PHE A 25 6.39 4.43 13.69
CA PHE A 25 6.12 5.82 13.33
C PHE A 25 5.02 6.44 14.19
N LEU A 26 4.00 5.67 14.57
CA LEU A 26 2.91 6.16 15.42
C LEU A 26 3.39 6.67 16.77
N LEU A 27 4.48 6.11 17.30
CA LEU A 27 5.11 6.57 18.55
C LEU A 27 5.72 7.97 18.42
N LEU A 28 6.02 8.41 17.20
CA LEU A 28 6.68 9.69 16.91
C LEU A 28 5.68 10.80 16.54
N VAL A 29 4.41 10.47 16.35
CA VAL A 29 3.37 11.39 15.85
C VAL A 29 2.14 11.29 16.73
N ALA A 30 1.99 12.21 17.68
CA ALA A 30 0.93 12.17 18.69
C ALA A 30 -0.50 12.29 18.13
N ASP A 31 -0.66 12.87 16.95
CA ASP A 31 -1.97 13.28 16.42
C ASP A 31 -2.67 12.23 15.55
N ASN A 32 -2.00 11.14 15.18
CA ASN A 32 -2.55 10.09 14.29
C ASN A 32 -2.71 8.74 15.02
N ARG A 33 -3.59 8.70 16.02
CA ARG A 33 -3.84 7.49 16.83
C ARG A 33 -4.46 6.35 16.01
N ASP A 34 -5.14 6.67 14.90
CA ASP A 34 -5.85 5.69 14.06
C ASP A 34 -4.99 5.09 12.94
N GLY A 35 -3.69 5.44 12.91
CA GLY A 35 -2.73 4.93 11.94
C GLY A 35 -2.45 5.91 10.79
N ILE A 36 -1.34 5.68 10.11
CA ILE A 36 -0.83 6.50 9.00
C ILE A 36 -0.67 5.68 7.70
N CYS A 37 -1.46 4.62 7.56
CA CYS A 37 -1.29 3.65 6.47
C CYS A 37 -1.38 4.29 5.07
N ARG A 38 -2.29 5.24 4.87
CA ARG A 38 -2.43 5.95 3.59
C ARG A 38 -1.21 6.80 3.29
N GLY A 39 -0.74 7.58 4.28
CA GLY A 39 0.44 8.44 4.13
C GLY A 39 1.70 7.63 3.83
N VAL A 40 1.94 6.56 4.57
CA VAL A 40 3.08 5.65 4.37
C VAL A 40 3.01 4.97 3.01
N SER A 41 1.85 4.47 2.58
CA SER A 41 1.64 3.87 1.25
C SER A 41 1.91 4.87 0.12
N THR A 42 1.46 6.12 0.29
CA THR A 42 1.71 7.20 -0.68
C THR A 42 3.19 7.53 -0.78
N ALA A 43 3.89 7.69 0.35
CA ALA A 43 5.31 7.96 0.40
C ALA A 43 6.14 6.81 -0.22
N TRP A 44 5.75 5.56 0.03
CA TRP A 44 6.37 4.40 -0.58
C TRP A 44 6.25 4.41 -2.12
N LEU A 45 5.07 4.72 -2.67
CA LEU A 45 4.88 4.84 -4.13
C LEU A 45 5.74 5.94 -4.75
N ILE A 46 5.85 7.09 -4.08
CA ILE A 46 6.71 8.19 -4.51
C ILE A 46 8.19 7.76 -4.53
N ALA A 47 8.62 7.00 -3.53
CA ALA A 47 9.98 6.45 -3.50
C ALA A 47 10.22 5.47 -4.66
N LYS A 48 9.29 4.55 -4.92
CA LYS A 48 9.38 3.62 -6.07
C LYS A 48 9.43 4.37 -7.41
N LYS A 49 8.67 5.46 -7.56
CA LYS A 49 8.73 6.31 -8.75
C LYS A 49 10.10 6.96 -8.96
N LYS A 50 10.75 7.36 -7.87
CA LYS A 50 12.09 7.98 -7.89
C LYS A 50 13.23 6.96 -7.99
N GLY A 51 12.92 5.68 -8.07
CA GLY A 51 13.93 4.60 -8.08
C GLY A 51 14.59 4.35 -6.72
N ASN A 52 14.02 4.90 -5.64
CA ASN A 52 14.50 4.70 -4.28
C ASN A 52 13.81 3.49 -3.64
N ASP A 53 14.53 2.79 -2.79
CA ASP A 53 13.94 1.82 -1.88
C ASP A 53 13.51 2.54 -0.59
N TYR A 54 12.19 2.70 -0.41
CA TYR A 54 11.62 3.43 0.72
C TYR A 54 12.11 2.89 2.07
N LEU A 55 12.11 1.58 2.22
CA LEU A 55 12.47 0.94 3.48
C LEU A 55 13.98 0.92 3.70
N LYS A 56 14.76 0.67 2.65
CA LYS A 56 16.21 0.60 2.71
C LYS A 56 16.88 1.97 2.71
N ASP A 57 16.43 2.85 1.84
CA ASP A 57 17.15 4.11 1.56
C ASP A 57 16.59 5.29 2.39
N ILE A 58 15.32 5.23 2.77
CA ILE A 58 14.63 6.31 3.47
C ILE A 58 14.41 5.97 4.95
N VAL A 59 13.75 4.84 5.23
CA VAL A 59 13.38 4.49 6.61
C VAL A 59 14.58 4.02 7.43
N LYS A 60 15.37 3.07 6.91
CA LYS A 60 16.54 2.54 7.65
C LYS A 60 17.65 3.57 7.92
N PRO A 61 18.08 4.39 6.95
CA PRO A 61 19.00 5.47 7.24
C PRO A 61 18.46 6.45 8.27
N THR A 62 17.16 6.74 8.22
CA THR A 62 16.47 7.59 9.18
C THR A 62 16.57 7.03 10.61
N MET A 63 16.34 5.73 10.78
CA MET A 63 16.50 5.04 12.07
C MET A 63 17.96 5.07 12.60
N LYS A 64 18.95 5.16 11.72
CA LYS A 64 20.36 5.24 12.10
C LYS A 64 20.84 6.66 12.44
N THR A 65 20.22 7.68 11.84
CA THR A 65 20.66 9.08 11.97
C THR A 65 20.03 9.83 13.13
N GLY A 66 19.14 9.17 13.87
CA GLY A 66 18.60 9.68 15.13
C GLY A 66 17.18 10.22 15.06
N LEU A 67 16.64 10.46 16.23
CA LEU A 67 15.23 10.77 16.51
C LEU A 67 14.64 11.91 15.65
N LEU A 68 15.41 12.95 15.37
CA LEU A 68 14.94 14.11 14.58
C LEU A 68 14.62 13.76 13.11
N HIS A 69 15.37 12.84 12.53
CA HIS A 69 15.17 12.41 11.15
C HIS A 69 14.00 11.43 11.04
N GLU A 70 13.84 10.55 12.00
CA GLU A 70 12.69 9.66 12.14
C GLU A 70 11.40 10.46 12.28
N GLN A 71 11.40 11.51 13.12
CA GLN A 71 10.28 12.43 13.28
C GLN A 71 9.90 13.13 11.97
N LYS A 72 10.88 13.55 11.17
CA LYS A 72 10.62 14.20 9.89
C LYS A 72 9.90 13.27 8.89
N THR A 73 10.35 12.02 8.78
CA THR A 73 9.75 11.02 7.88
C THR A 73 8.36 10.61 8.37
N ALA A 74 8.19 10.43 9.68
CA ALA A 74 6.90 10.13 10.28
C ALA A 74 5.91 11.29 10.11
N ARG A 75 6.35 12.54 10.30
CA ARG A 75 5.53 13.74 10.05
C ARG A 75 5.09 13.84 8.61
N GLN A 76 5.96 13.62 7.63
CA GLN A 76 5.59 13.63 6.22
C GLN A 76 4.49 12.60 5.90
N ALA A 77 4.60 11.40 6.45
CA ALA A 77 3.56 10.38 6.30
C ALA A 77 2.27 10.77 7.03
N SER A 78 2.39 11.41 8.19
CA SER A 78 1.26 11.94 8.95
C SER A 78 0.56 13.09 8.22
N ASP A 79 1.31 14.01 7.65
CA ASP A 79 0.75 15.13 6.87
C ASP A 79 -0.07 14.60 5.69
N PHE A 80 0.43 13.59 4.96
CA PHE A 80 -0.33 12.93 3.90
C PHE A 80 -1.58 12.23 4.42
N GLN A 81 -1.55 11.68 5.61
CA GLN A 81 -2.71 11.02 6.24
C GLN A 81 -3.73 12.04 6.74
N SER A 82 -3.29 13.11 7.40
CA SER A 82 -4.16 14.17 7.93
C SER A 82 -4.92 14.86 6.81
N GLU A 83 -4.25 15.21 5.72
CA GLU A 83 -4.90 15.75 4.52
C GLU A 83 -5.93 14.77 3.93
N TYR A 84 -5.73 13.45 4.08
CA TYR A 84 -6.69 12.45 3.65
C TYR A 84 -7.93 12.38 4.54
N VAL A 85 -7.77 12.53 5.84
CA VAL A 85 -8.88 12.46 6.83
C VAL A 85 -9.73 13.72 6.76
N ASP A 86 -9.13 14.88 6.65
CA ASP A 86 -9.85 16.17 6.59
C ASP A 86 -10.69 16.33 5.32
N ILE A 87 -10.29 15.69 4.24
CA ILE A 87 -11.09 15.63 3.02
C ILE A 87 -11.94 14.36 3.05
N SER A 88 -12.95 14.31 3.90
CA SER A 88 -13.87 13.20 4.17
C SER A 88 -14.74 12.80 2.97
N GLY A 89 -14.15 12.53 1.84
CA GLY A 89 -14.90 12.29 0.62
C GLY A 89 -14.14 11.55 -0.45
N ASP A 90 -13.51 10.40 -0.12
CA ASP A 90 -13.18 9.44 -1.20
C ASP A 90 -14.49 9.07 -1.91
N THR A 91 -14.72 9.68 -3.05
CA THR A 91 -15.78 9.21 -3.93
C THR A 91 -15.40 7.86 -4.51
N PRO A 92 -16.34 7.03 -4.92
CA PRO A 92 -16.02 5.73 -5.55
C PRO A 92 -15.03 5.83 -6.71
N GLY A 93 -14.96 6.95 -7.39
CA GLY A 93 -14.14 7.16 -8.59
C GLY A 93 -12.79 7.85 -8.38
N SER A 94 -12.54 8.48 -7.21
CA SER A 94 -11.30 9.26 -7.01
C SER A 94 -10.77 9.16 -5.59
N PRO A 95 -9.44 9.08 -5.39
CA PRO A 95 -8.82 9.31 -4.10
C PRO A 95 -8.95 10.79 -3.70
N SER A 96 -8.69 11.11 -2.43
CA SER A 96 -8.73 12.48 -1.94
C SER A 96 -7.79 13.41 -2.74
N ALA A 97 -8.14 14.70 -2.80
CA ALA A 97 -7.34 15.71 -3.47
C ALA A 97 -5.90 15.75 -2.93
N ALA A 98 -5.74 15.54 -1.62
CA ALA A 98 -4.45 15.48 -0.96
C ALA A 98 -3.59 14.30 -1.43
N THR A 99 -4.14 13.08 -1.49
CA THR A 99 -3.44 11.92 -2.05
C THR A 99 -3.03 12.17 -3.50
N LEU A 100 -3.94 12.72 -4.32
CA LEU A 100 -3.65 13.07 -5.72
C LEU A 100 -2.55 14.14 -5.82
N GLY A 101 -2.62 15.18 -4.97
CA GLY A 101 -1.62 16.24 -4.89
C GLY A 101 -0.24 15.71 -4.54
N ALA A 102 -0.15 14.89 -3.49
CA ALA A 102 1.11 14.27 -3.04
C ALA A 102 1.73 13.37 -4.12
N LEU A 103 0.94 12.51 -4.74
CA LEU A 103 1.42 11.63 -5.81
C LEU A 103 1.92 12.42 -7.02
N ARG A 104 1.17 13.44 -7.45
CA ARG A 104 1.56 14.33 -8.57
C ARG A 104 2.85 15.07 -8.26
N THR A 105 2.98 15.69 -7.08
CA THR A 105 4.20 16.38 -6.63
C THR A 105 5.37 15.42 -6.53
N GLY A 106 5.12 14.17 -6.11
CA GLY A 106 6.11 13.09 -6.07
C GLY A 106 6.52 12.55 -7.43
N GLY A 107 5.90 13.00 -8.53
CA GLY A 107 6.17 12.56 -9.89
C GLY A 107 5.46 11.26 -10.29
N VAL A 108 4.60 10.72 -9.45
CA VAL A 108 3.66 9.66 -9.83
C VAL A 108 2.59 10.32 -10.71
N GLY A 109 2.28 9.72 -11.84
CA GLY A 109 1.42 10.30 -12.87
C GLY A 109 -0.03 10.52 -12.43
N SER A 110 -0.87 10.85 -13.40
CA SER A 110 -2.30 11.07 -13.16
C SER A 110 -3.03 9.77 -12.84
N LEU A 111 -4.19 9.91 -12.21
CA LEU A 111 -5.15 8.82 -12.04
C LEU A 111 -5.55 8.27 -13.42
N GLY A 112 -5.33 7.00 -13.65
CA GLY A 112 -5.62 6.34 -14.92
C GLY A 112 -6.87 5.45 -14.83
N GLN A 113 -6.87 4.46 -13.95
CA GLN A 113 -7.93 3.47 -13.83
C GLN A 113 -8.36 3.28 -12.40
N THR A 114 -9.63 2.98 -12.20
CA THR A 114 -10.20 2.69 -10.88
C THR A 114 -11.01 1.41 -10.90
N LYS A 115 -10.99 0.69 -9.79
CA LYS A 115 -11.86 -0.45 -9.55
C LYS A 115 -12.37 -0.36 -8.11
N ALA A 116 -13.66 -0.51 -7.92
CA ALA A 116 -14.27 -0.52 -6.59
C ALA A 116 -15.35 -1.61 -6.54
N GLU A 117 -15.33 -2.41 -5.52
CA GLU A 117 -16.29 -3.49 -5.30
C GLU A 117 -16.61 -3.67 -3.81
N THR A 118 -17.82 -4.10 -3.53
CA THR A 118 -18.17 -4.75 -2.27
C THR A 118 -17.93 -6.24 -2.42
N TYR A 119 -17.49 -6.91 -1.37
CA TYR A 119 -17.20 -8.36 -1.42
C TYR A 119 -17.55 -9.03 -0.09
N GLN A 120 -17.86 -10.32 -0.17
CA GLN A 120 -18.10 -11.16 0.98
C GLN A 120 -16.84 -11.91 1.45
N SER A 121 -15.84 -12.05 0.57
CA SER A 121 -14.61 -12.78 0.83
C SER A 121 -13.40 -12.10 0.21
N PHE A 122 -12.37 -11.89 1.00
CA PHE A 122 -11.11 -11.30 0.55
C PHE A 122 -10.38 -12.19 -0.47
N ALA A 123 -10.50 -13.52 -0.35
CA ALA A 123 -9.88 -14.44 -1.28
C ALA A 123 -10.36 -14.22 -2.72
N THR A 124 -11.68 -14.03 -2.91
CA THR A 124 -12.26 -13.72 -4.23
C THR A 124 -11.82 -12.35 -4.72
N ALA A 125 -11.84 -11.35 -3.86
CA ALA A 125 -11.37 -10.00 -4.18
C ALA A 125 -9.88 -9.97 -4.52
N GLY A 126 -9.05 -10.75 -3.82
CA GLY A 126 -7.60 -10.81 -4.03
C GLY A 126 -7.23 -11.20 -5.46
N LYS A 127 -7.92 -12.17 -6.06
CA LYS A 127 -7.70 -12.57 -7.45
C LYS A 127 -8.06 -11.44 -8.42
N ALA A 128 -9.23 -10.82 -8.23
CA ALA A 128 -9.70 -9.71 -9.08
C ALA A 128 -8.79 -8.46 -8.95
N ILE A 129 -8.26 -8.19 -7.75
CA ILE A 129 -7.26 -7.16 -7.50
C ILE A 129 -5.98 -7.49 -8.27
N GLY A 130 -5.48 -8.73 -8.17
CA GLY A 130 -4.26 -9.17 -8.85
C GLY A 130 -4.38 -9.07 -10.37
N GLU A 131 -5.48 -9.52 -10.95
CA GLU A 131 -5.75 -9.38 -12.38
C GLU A 131 -5.72 -7.91 -12.80
N PHE A 132 -6.40 -7.03 -12.06
CA PHE A 132 -6.41 -5.60 -12.36
C PHE A 132 -5.02 -4.97 -12.28
N VAL A 133 -4.26 -5.23 -11.22
CA VAL A 133 -2.89 -4.71 -11.03
C VAL A 133 -1.98 -5.15 -12.17
N LEU A 134 -2.07 -6.41 -12.60
CA LEU A 134 -1.17 -6.97 -13.61
C LEU A 134 -1.58 -6.64 -15.06
N THR A 135 -2.87 -6.40 -15.32
CA THR A 135 -3.35 -6.19 -16.70
C THR A 135 -3.60 -4.74 -17.08
N SER A 136 -3.83 -3.84 -16.10
CA SER A 136 -4.09 -2.42 -16.37
C SER A 136 -2.90 -1.72 -17.05
N SER A 137 -3.11 -0.53 -17.60
CA SER A 137 -2.05 0.33 -18.12
C SER A 137 -1.24 1.03 -17.01
N CYS A 138 -1.77 1.07 -15.79
CA CYS A 138 -1.16 1.71 -14.64
C CYS A 138 0.00 0.90 -14.06
N ARG A 139 0.86 1.58 -13.29
CA ARG A 139 2.04 0.97 -12.64
C ARG A 139 2.05 1.14 -11.13
N TYR A 140 1.40 2.15 -10.63
CA TYR A 140 1.35 2.51 -9.22
C TYR A 140 -0.10 2.40 -8.76
N PHE A 141 -0.34 1.78 -7.61
CA PHE A 141 -1.71 1.55 -7.16
C PHE A 141 -1.82 1.79 -5.66
N ILE A 142 -2.92 2.42 -5.26
CA ILE A 142 -3.35 2.48 -3.87
C ILE A 142 -4.63 1.66 -3.75
N LEU A 143 -4.64 0.73 -2.81
CA LEU A 143 -5.80 -0.05 -2.42
C LEU A 143 -6.27 0.41 -1.05
N SER A 144 -7.48 0.93 -0.99
CA SER A 144 -8.19 1.23 0.25
C SER A 144 -9.16 0.10 0.54
N ILE A 145 -9.03 -0.48 1.71
CA ILE A 145 -9.82 -1.61 2.19
C ILE A 145 -10.73 -1.11 3.30
N LYS A 146 -12.00 -1.46 3.25
CA LYS A 146 -12.99 -1.10 4.27
C LYS A 146 -13.37 -2.30 5.11
N GLY A 147 -13.72 -2.02 6.35
CA GLY A 147 -14.24 -3.01 7.30
C GLY A 147 -15.08 -2.37 8.38
N THR A 148 -15.61 -3.18 9.26
CA THR A 148 -16.44 -2.76 10.40
C THR A 148 -15.64 -2.00 11.45
N LEU A 149 -14.33 -2.22 11.52
CA LEU A 149 -13.43 -1.61 12.52
C LEU A 149 -12.62 -0.44 11.96
N GLY A 150 -12.96 0.05 10.76
CA GLY A 150 -12.25 1.15 10.10
C GLY A 150 -11.77 0.82 8.71
N GLY A 151 -10.73 1.52 8.25
CA GLY A 151 -10.12 1.35 6.93
C GLY A 151 -8.63 1.10 7.01
N HIS A 152 -8.09 0.47 5.97
CA HIS A 152 -6.67 0.28 5.79
C HIS A 152 -6.25 0.63 4.35
N SER A 153 -5.03 1.09 4.17
CA SER A 153 -4.49 1.43 2.86
C SER A 153 -3.16 0.74 2.65
N VAL A 154 -3.07 0.07 1.51
CA VAL A 154 -1.88 -0.62 1.05
C VAL A 154 -1.55 -0.17 -0.38
N ALA A 155 -0.38 -0.52 -0.89
CA ALA A 155 0.05 -0.10 -2.21
C ALA A 155 0.60 -1.26 -3.03
N PHE A 156 0.51 -1.10 -4.37
CA PHE A 156 1.19 -1.98 -5.33
C PHE A 156 2.03 -1.16 -6.29
N TYR A 157 3.13 -1.73 -6.69
CA TYR A 157 3.99 -1.23 -7.75
C TYR A 157 4.25 -2.34 -8.76
N ARG A 158 4.00 -2.08 -10.04
CA ARG A 158 4.35 -2.99 -11.13
C ARG A 158 5.61 -2.51 -11.82
N PRO A 159 6.73 -3.27 -11.74
CA PRO A 159 7.97 -2.92 -12.42
C PRO A 159 7.80 -2.80 -13.93
N TRP A 160 8.62 -1.96 -14.54
CA TRP A 160 8.76 -1.94 -15.99
C TRP A 160 9.48 -3.20 -16.46
N VAL A 161 9.04 -3.75 -17.58
CA VAL A 161 9.77 -4.79 -18.31
C VAL A 161 9.94 -4.34 -19.76
N LEU A 162 11.08 -4.70 -20.38
CA LEU A 162 11.42 -4.24 -21.73
C LEU A 162 10.40 -4.68 -22.77
N PHE A 163 9.80 -5.85 -22.58
CA PHE A 163 8.82 -6.41 -23.50
C PHE A 163 7.57 -6.87 -22.73
N GLY A 164 6.44 -6.27 -23.07
CA GLY A 164 5.15 -6.65 -22.51
C GLY A 164 4.85 -6.08 -21.12
N LYS A 165 3.93 -6.73 -20.41
CA LYS A 165 3.55 -6.41 -19.03
C LYS A 165 4.25 -7.35 -18.07
N SER A 166 4.73 -6.83 -16.94
CA SER A 166 5.28 -7.67 -15.88
C SER A 166 4.23 -8.65 -15.37
N SER A 167 4.61 -9.90 -15.22
CA SER A 167 3.81 -10.93 -14.54
C SER A 167 3.89 -10.82 -13.01
N SER A 168 4.72 -9.92 -12.50
CA SER A 168 4.92 -9.70 -11.06
C SER A 168 4.63 -8.26 -10.65
N CYS A 169 4.30 -8.10 -9.38
CA CYS A 169 4.20 -6.79 -8.74
C CYS A 169 4.86 -6.82 -7.36
N VAL A 170 5.13 -5.63 -6.83
CA VAL A 170 5.56 -5.46 -5.45
C VAL A 170 4.37 -4.92 -4.67
N PHE A 171 4.02 -5.60 -3.60
CA PHE A 171 2.98 -5.24 -2.66
C PHE A 171 3.61 -4.66 -1.40
N PHE A 172 3.02 -3.62 -0.86
CA PHE A 172 3.43 -2.99 0.38
C PHE A 172 2.26 -2.80 1.32
N ASP A 173 2.38 -3.36 2.50
CA ASP A 173 1.48 -3.12 3.63
C ASP A 173 2.24 -2.39 4.74
N PRO A 174 1.78 -1.20 5.18
CA PRO A 174 2.42 -0.44 6.26
C PRO A 174 2.57 -1.18 7.60
N ASN A 175 1.81 -2.25 7.82
CA ASN A 175 1.88 -3.04 9.05
C ASN A 175 2.76 -4.29 8.94
N PHE A 176 3.01 -4.76 7.71
CA PHE A 176 3.75 -6.01 7.51
C PHE A 176 5.00 -5.84 6.67
N GLY A 177 5.03 -4.88 5.73
CA GLY A 177 6.20 -4.63 4.92
C GLY A 177 6.01 -4.86 3.43
N GLU A 178 7.08 -5.25 2.76
CA GLU A 178 7.19 -5.33 1.30
C GLU A 178 7.34 -6.78 0.84
N PHE A 179 6.56 -7.14 -0.19
CA PHE A 179 6.51 -8.48 -0.77
C PHE A 179 6.54 -8.41 -2.29
N LYS A 180 7.32 -9.26 -2.94
CA LYS A 180 7.23 -9.49 -4.38
C LYS A 180 6.23 -10.61 -4.62
N LEU A 181 5.30 -10.41 -5.54
CA LEU A 181 4.20 -11.33 -5.83
C LEU A 181 4.21 -11.69 -7.32
N GLU A 182 4.08 -12.98 -7.60
CA GLU A 182 4.06 -13.53 -8.96
C GLU A 182 2.63 -13.92 -9.35
N GLY A 183 2.17 -13.34 -10.46
CA GLY A 183 0.83 -13.62 -10.98
C GLY A 183 -0.32 -13.14 -10.09
N ALA A 184 -1.54 -13.26 -10.58
CA ALA A 184 -2.75 -12.91 -9.82
C ALA A 184 -2.95 -13.85 -8.61
N GLN A 185 -2.45 -15.08 -8.69
CA GLN A 185 -2.54 -16.03 -7.59
C GLN A 185 -1.69 -15.59 -6.39
N GLY A 186 -0.45 -15.10 -6.62
CA GLY A 186 0.39 -14.56 -5.55
C GLY A 186 -0.29 -13.38 -4.84
N VAL A 187 -0.93 -12.49 -5.60
CA VAL A 187 -1.71 -11.39 -5.02
C VAL A 187 -2.89 -11.93 -4.19
N ALA A 188 -3.62 -12.92 -4.70
CA ALA A 188 -4.75 -13.51 -3.99
C ALA A 188 -4.33 -14.13 -2.66
N LEU A 189 -3.25 -14.90 -2.64
CA LEU A 189 -2.72 -15.53 -1.41
C LEU A 189 -2.25 -14.48 -0.39
N CYS A 190 -1.57 -13.42 -0.87
CA CYS A 190 -1.12 -12.33 -0.01
C CYS A 190 -2.32 -11.58 0.59
N MET A 191 -3.34 -11.26 -0.21
CA MET A 191 -4.56 -10.59 0.26
C MET A 191 -5.33 -11.43 1.28
N ASP A 192 -5.44 -12.74 1.08
CA ASP A 192 -6.05 -13.66 2.04
C ASP A 192 -5.27 -13.70 3.38
N ALA A 193 -3.94 -13.71 3.30
CA ALA A 193 -3.09 -13.64 4.48
C ALA A 193 -3.26 -12.31 5.24
N VAL A 194 -3.28 -11.19 4.53
CA VAL A 194 -3.52 -9.86 5.09
C VAL A 194 -4.91 -9.79 5.75
N ALA A 195 -5.95 -10.26 5.07
CA ALA A 195 -7.31 -10.31 5.63
C ALA A 195 -7.37 -11.13 6.93
N THR A 196 -6.70 -12.29 6.94
CA THR A 196 -6.59 -13.13 8.14
C THR A 196 -5.86 -12.39 9.27
N ALA A 197 -4.82 -11.64 8.94
CA ALA A 197 -4.06 -10.85 9.92
C ALA A 197 -4.91 -9.77 10.60
N TYR A 198 -5.86 -9.19 9.89
CA TYR A 198 -6.82 -8.21 10.41
C TYR A 198 -8.10 -8.84 10.97
N ASN A 199 -8.11 -10.14 11.28
CA ASN A 199 -9.25 -10.89 11.80
C ASN A 199 -10.53 -10.65 10.98
N GLN A 200 -10.38 -10.55 9.66
CA GLN A 200 -11.47 -10.23 8.72
C GLN A 200 -12.21 -8.91 9.00
N GLY A 201 -11.72 -8.10 9.92
CA GLY A 201 -12.30 -6.79 10.22
C GLY A 201 -12.29 -5.78 9.06
N LEU A 202 -11.58 -6.09 7.96
CA LEU A 202 -11.47 -5.29 6.74
C LEU A 202 -12.15 -6.00 5.56
N SER A 203 -13.37 -6.48 5.71
CA SER A 203 -14.02 -7.43 4.78
C SER A 203 -15.27 -6.92 4.08
N THR A 204 -15.55 -5.61 4.06
CA THR A 204 -16.81 -5.10 3.50
C THR A 204 -16.70 -4.49 2.12
N GLY A 205 -15.50 -4.19 1.64
CA GLY A 205 -15.30 -3.64 0.32
C GLY A 205 -13.91 -3.05 0.12
N TYR A 206 -13.59 -2.72 -1.13
CA TYR A 206 -12.34 -2.07 -1.46
C TYR A 206 -12.49 -1.02 -2.56
N ARG A 207 -11.51 -0.14 -2.65
CA ARG A 207 -11.29 0.78 -3.77
C ARG A 207 -9.83 0.70 -4.18
N LEU A 208 -9.59 0.47 -5.46
CA LEU A 208 -8.27 0.36 -6.05
C LEU A 208 -8.11 1.44 -7.11
N TRP A 209 -7.14 2.31 -6.94
CA TRP A 209 -6.81 3.37 -7.86
C TRP A 209 -5.45 3.10 -8.49
N GLY A 210 -5.37 3.15 -9.82
CA GLY A 210 -4.15 3.01 -10.59
C GLY A 210 -3.68 4.34 -11.17
N PHE A 211 -2.37 4.56 -11.13
CA PHE A 211 -1.66 5.75 -11.61
C PHE A 211 -0.58 5.35 -12.62
N SER A 212 -0.32 6.21 -13.60
CA SER A 212 0.65 6.00 -14.68
C SER A 212 1.98 6.73 -14.47
#